data_9c4970abb104874b63d1a0713886cc3a
#
_entry.id   9c4970abb104874b63d1a0713886cc3a
#
_cell.length_a   1.000
_cell.length_b   1.000
_cell.length_c   1.000
_cell.angle_alpha   90.00
_cell.angle_beta   90.00
_cell.angle_gamma   90.00
#
_symmetry.space_group_name_H-M   'P 1'
#
loop_
_entity.id
_entity.type
_entity.pdbx_description
1 polymer ?
#
loop_
_entity_poly.entity_id
_entity_poly.type
_entity_poly.pdbx_seq_one_letter_code
_entity_poly.pdbx_strand_id
1 'polypeptide(L)'
;MKYIKTTKYDKQFLLDNMMGPNAMKILEEMTAGLALKSGMRVLDLGCGKGLTSIFLAKEYGVQVFAHDLWVGATENYERFKSFNLDNLIIPIHGDANDMPYADQYFDAVISVDSYEYFGESESYMDEKLAPLVKKGGIIAIAVPGVKKELHGVLPLEMSYSWTAEDLGTFHSCDWWRKLLSKSPKIEIESVSEMQGFDEFWDDWLLCDNEYAVSDRPAMEAGAGKYMNFVQIIAGKK
;
A
#
# COMPACT_ATOMS: atom_id res chain seq x y z
N MET A 1 14.48 -1.83 -18.10
CA MET A 1 13.06 -1.52 -17.77
C MET A 1 12.80 -2.09 -16.38
N LYS A 2 12.51 -1.26 -15.40
CA LYS A 2 12.49 -1.65 -13.97
C LYS A 2 11.18 -2.37 -13.58
N TYR A 3 10.03 -1.98 -14.16
CA TYR A 3 8.70 -2.50 -13.81
C TYR A 3 8.08 -3.29 -14.98
N ILE A 4 8.64 -4.48 -15.26
CA ILE A 4 8.29 -5.29 -16.44
C ILE A 4 6.84 -5.84 -16.35
N LYS A 5 6.37 -6.17 -15.14
CA LYS A 5 5.03 -6.70 -14.95
C LYS A 5 3.99 -5.59 -15.11
N THR A 6 4.22 -4.43 -14.48
CA THR A 6 3.30 -3.27 -14.57
C THR A 6 3.15 -2.76 -16.00
N THR A 7 4.20 -2.80 -16.83
CA THR A 7 4.11 -2.37 -18.25
C THR A 7 3.20 -3.23 -19.14
N LYS A 8 2.73 -4.37 -18.65
CA LYS A 8 1.76 -5.22 -19.37
C LYS A 8 0.32 -4.71 -19.26
N TYR A 9 0.05 -3.79 -18.33
CA TYR A 9 -1.27 -3.24 -18.10
C TYR A 9 -1.49 -1.99 -18.96
N ASP A 10 -2.74 -1.78 -19.36
CA ASP A 10 -3.10 -0.59 -20.13
C ASP A 10 -2.82 0.68 -19.34
N LYS A 11 -2.12 1.64 -19.98
CA LYS A 11 -1.70 2.87 -19.30
C LYS A 11 -2.90 3.72 -18.88
N GLN A 12 -3.93 3.81 -19.74
CA GLN A 12 -5.10 4.61 -19.42
C GLN A 12 -5.89 4.01 -18.27
N PHE A 13 -6.03 2.66 -18.26
CA PHE A 13 -6.62 1.95 -17.12
C PHE A 13 -5.90 2.26 -15.80
N LEU A 14 -4.56 2.29 -15.82
CA LEU A 14 -3.80 2.66 -14.60
C LEU A 14 -4.12 4.09 -14.18
N LEU A 15 -4.03 5.07 -15.08
CA LEU A 15 -4.30 6.48 -14.79
C LEU A 15 -5.71 6.72 -14.25
N ASP A 16 -6.72 6.04 -14.80
CA ASP A 16 -8.13 6.18 -14.38
C ASP A 16 -8.42 5.54 -13.00
N ASN A 17 -7.55 4.64 -12.55
CA ASN A 17 -7.79 3.88 -11.32
C ASN A 17 -6.75 4.13 -10.21
N MET A 18 -5.76 4.96 -10.42
CA MET A 18 -4.87 5.40 -9.33
C MET A 18 -5.62 6.26 -8.31
N MET A 19 -5.30 6.08 -7.04
CA MET A 19 -5.79 6.87 -5.91
C MET A 19 -4.66 7.51 -5.10
N GLY A 20 -3.45 7.38 -5.59
CA GLY A 20 -2.17 7.85 -5.08
C GLY A 20 -1.06 7.45 -6.06
N PRO A 21 0.22 7.58 -5.69
CA PRO A 21 1.36 7.15 -6.49
C PRO A 21 1.21 5.71 -6.97
N ASN A 22 1.78 5.38 -8.13
CA ASN A 22 1.47 4.14 -8.86
C ASN A 22 1.59 2.86 -7.99
N ALA A 23 0.47 2.43 -7.42
CA ALA A 23 0.38 1.30 -6.51
C ALA A 23 0.84 -0.03 -7.15
N MET A 24 0.69 -0.22 -8.48
CA MET A 24 1.22 -1.43 -9.13
C MET A 24 2.74 -1.44 -9.19
N LYS A 25 3.39 -0.31 -9.46
CA LYS A 25 4.87 -0.22 -9.45
C LYS A 25 5.40 -0.39 -8.02
N ILE A 26 4.75 0.23 -7.04
CA ILE A 26 5.09 0.06 -5.61
C ILE A 26 5.00 -1.43 -5.25
N LEU A 27 3.90 -2.08 -5.59
CA LEU A 27 3.70 -3.49 -5.32
C LEU A 27 4.70 -4.39 -6.06
N GLU A 28 5.00 -4.11 -7.33
CA GLU A 28 5.99 -4.87 -8.10
C GLU A 28 7.37 -4.81 -7.46
N GLU A 29 7.82 -3.64 -7.00
CA GLU A 29 9.08 -3.48 -6.28
C GLU A 29 9.05 -4.23 -4.94
N MET A 30 8.01 -4.03 -4.13
CA MET A 30 7.86 -4.64 -2.82
C MET A 30 7.83 -6.17 -2.88
N THR A 31 7.17 -6.72 -3.89
CA THR A 31 6.97 -8.18 -3.99
C THR A 31 8.12 -8.92 -4.70
N ALA A 32 9.12 -8.22 -5.23
CA ALA A 32 10.23 -8.82 -5.97
C ALA A 32 11.01 -9.87 -5.16
N GLY A 33 11.09 -9.70 -3.82
CA GLY A 33 11.76 -10.63 -2.90
C GLY A 33 10.84 -11.56 -2.13
N LEU A 34 9.50 -11.44 -2.30
CA LEU A 34 8.53 -12.20 -1.51
C LEU A 34 8.25 -13.56 -2.12
N ALA A 35 8.09 -14.58 -1.27
CA ALA A 35 7.78 -15.94 -1.68
C ALA A 35 6.27 -16.17 -1.87
N LEU A 36 5.59 -15.29 -2.63
CA LEU A 36 4.19 -15.46 -2.99
C LEU A 36 4.02 -16.64 -3.97
N LYS A 37 3.06 -17.52 -3.69
CA LYS A 37 2.80 -18.72 -4.49
C LYS A 37 1.33 -18.83 -4.86
N SER A 38 1.05 -19.36 -6.04
CA SER A 38 -0.32 -19.64 -6.47
C SER A 38 -1.10 -20.45 -5.43
N GLY A 39 -2.36 -20.05 -5.23
CA GLY A 39 -3.26 -20.63 -4.25
C GLY A 39 -3.12 -20.10 -2.81
N MET A 40 -2.14 -19.25 -2.51
CA MET A 40 -2.10 -18.54 -1.22
C MET A 40 -3.31 -17.61 -1.09
N ARG A 41 -3.82 -17.47 0.14
CA ARG A 41 -4.81 -16.44 0.50
C ARG A 41 -4.09 -15.18 0.93
N VAL A 42 -4.33 -14.09 0.22
CA VAL A 42 -3.70 -12.79 0.46
C VAL A 42 -4.79 -11.78 0.80
N LEU A 43 -4.63 -11.08 1.92
CA LEU A 43 -5.41 -9.90 2.22
C LEU A 43 -4.71 -8.70 1.58
N ASP A 44 -5.39 -8.01 0.68
CA ASP A 44 -5.00 -6.71 0.13
C ASP A 44 -5.77 -5.65 0.90
N LEU A 45 -5.11 -5.05 1.91
CA LEU A 45 -5.72 -4.18 2.90
C LEU A 45 -5.58 -2.71 2.50
N GLY A 46 -6.70 -2.07 2.23
CA GLY A 46 -6.77 -0.75 1.62
C GLY A 46 -6.49 -0.83 0.12
N CYS A 47 -7.19 -1.73 -0.58
CA CYS A 47 -6.95 -2.01 -2.00
C CYS A 47 -7.39 -0.89 -2.95
N GLY A 48 -8.11 0.13 -2.46
CA GLY A 48 -8.68 1.19 -3.28
C GLY A 48 -9.51 0.64 -4.45
N LYS A 49 -9.25 1.13 -5.65
CA LYS A 49 -9.88 0.62 -6.89
C LYS A 49 -9.28 -0.72 -7.36
N GLY A 50 -8.53 -1.45 -6.52
CA GLY A 50 -8.11 -2.82 -6.73
C GLY A 50 -6.96 -3.03 -7.72
N LEU A 51 -6.15 -2.01 -8.02
CA LEU A 51 -4.97 -2.17 -8.88
C LEU A 51 -3.99 -3.22 -8.33
N THR A 52 -3.74 -3.18 -7.03
CA THR A 52 -2.90 -4.13 -6.30
C THR A 52 -3.49 -5.54 -6.32
N SER A 53 -4.80 -5.64 -6.10
CA SER A 53 -5.53 -6.92 -6.13
C SER A 53 -5.45 -7.60 -7.51
N ILE A 54 -5.66 -6.83 -8.58
CA ILE A 54 -5.54 -7.33 -9.96
C ILE A 54 -4.12 -7.83 -10.25
N PHE A 55 -3.11 -7.06 -9.83
CA PHE A 55 -1.71 -7.44 -10.00
C PHE A 55 -1.37 -8.73 -9.24
N LEU A 56 -1.77 -8.84 -7.96
CA LEU A 56 -1.53 -10.02 -7.14
C LEU A 56 -2.15 -11.28 -7.74
N ALA A 57 -3.42 -11.21 -8.12
CA ALA A 57 -4.11 -12.34 -8.71
C ALA A 57 -3.50 -12.75 -10.05
N LYS A 58 -3.18 -11.79 -10.91
CA LYS A 58 -2.72 -12.04 -12.28
C LYS A 58 -1.27 -12.50 -12.35
N GLU A 59 -0.38 -11.88 -11.57
CA GLU A 59 1.06 -12.15 -11.65
C GLU A 59 1.53 -13.29 -10.72
N TYR A 60 0.75 -13.58 -9.66
CA TYR A 60 1.10 -14.62 -8.68
C TYR A 60 0.09 -15.77 -8.58
N GLY A 61 -1.12 -15.61 -9.15
CA GLY A 61 -2.16 -16.64 -9.06
C GLY A 61 -2.69 -16.86 -7.65
N VAL A 62 -2.61 -15.87 -6.80
CA VAL A 62 -3.09 -15.93 -5.41
C VAL A 62 -4.59 -15.63 -5.36
N GLN A 63 -5.27 -16.15 -4.32
CA GLN A 63 -6.62 -15.72 -3.97
C GLN A 63 -6.53 -14.43 -3.16
N VAL A 64 -7.14 -13.36 -3.65
CA VAL A 64 -7.07 -12.04 -3.02
C VAL A 64 -8.38 -11.70 -2.33
N PHE A 65 -8.29 -11.23 -1.10
CA PHE A 65 -9.38 -10.60 -0.35
C PHE A 65 -9.11 -9.10 -0.40
N ALA A 66 -9.79 -8.42 -1.33
CA ALA A 66 -9.61 -7.01 -1.63
C ALA A 66 -10.48 -6.17 -0.68
N HIS A 67 -9.90 -5.72 0.42
CA HIS A 67 -10.60 -5.03 1.50
C HIS A 67 -10.36 -3.53 1.43
N ASP A 68 -11.43 -2.75 1.37
CA ASP A 68 -11.36 -1.29 1.32
C ASP A 68 -12.57 -0.65 2.01
N LEU A 69 -12.35 0.54 2.60
CA LEU A 69 -13.38 1.32 3.25
C LEU A 69 -14.05 2.31 2.29
N TRP A 70 -13.32 2.86 1.34
CA TRP A 70 -13.79 3.97 0.49
C TRP A 70 -14.42 3.49 -0.81
N VAL A 71 -13.93 2.37 -1.36
CA VAL A 71 -14.42 1.81 -2.62
C VAL A 71 -15.38 0.66 -2.36
N GLY A 72 -16.61 0.78 -2.86
CA GLY A 72 -17.65 -0.23 -2.64
C GLY A 72 -17.33 -1.57 -3.29
N ALA A 73 -17.69 -2.68 -2.61
CA ALA A 73 -17.41 -4.03 -3.09
C ALA A 73 -18.01 -4.31 -4.48
N THR A 74 -19.19 -3.79 -4.80
CA THR A 74 -19.84 -3.97 -6.12
C THR A 74 -19.04 -3.30 -7.23
N GLU A 75 -18.52 -2.10 -6.99
CA GLU A 75 -17.69 -1.39 -7.97
C GLU A 75 -16.39 -2.16 -8.25
N ASN A 76 -15.72 -2.64 -7.22
CA ASN A 76 -14.53 -3.47 -7.36
C ASN A 76 -14.84 -4.81 -8.02
N TYR A 77 -15.97 -5.45 -7.72
CA TYR A 77 -16.37 -6.70 -8.35
C TYR A 77 -16.49 -6.55 -9.87
N GLU A 78 -17.17 -5.50 -10.36
CA GLU A 78 -17.30 -5.26 -11.82
C GLU A 78 -15.93 -5.00 -12.46
N ARG A 79 -15.03 -4.31 -11.76
CA ARG A 79 -13.66 -4.09 -12.23
C ARG A 79 -12.88 -5.41 -12.32
N PHE A 80 -12.94 -6.27 -11.29
CA PHE A 80 -12.25 -7.57 -11.32
C PHE A 80 -12.81 -8.52 -12.36
N LYS A 81 -14.13 -8.49 -12.57
CA LYS A 81 -14.82 -9.25 -13.61
C LYS A 81 -14.38 -8.83 -15.02
N SER A 82 -14.13 -7.54 -15.25
CA SER A 82 -13.62 -7.06 -16.55
C SER A 82 -12.23 -7.62 -16.91
N PHE A 83 -11.48 -8.08 -15.90
CA PHE A 83 -10.21 -8.79 -16.06
C PHE A 83 -10.34 -10.31 -16.02
N ASN A 84 -11.55 -10.87 -15.90
CA ASN A 84 -11.82 -12.30 -15.68
C ASN A 84 -11.11 -12.83 -14.40
N LEU A 85 -11.08 -12.04 -13.35
CA LEU A 85 -10.44 -12.34 -12.05
C LEU A 85 -11.44 -12.45 -10.90
N ASP A 86 -12.74 -12.39 -11.18
CA ASP A 86 -13.81 -12.47 -10.19
C ASP A 86 -13.89 -13.83 -9.45
N ASN A 87 -13.23 -14.84 -9.97
CA ASN A 87 -13.04 -16.13 -9.30
C ASN A 87 -11.81 -16.18 -8.36
N LEU A 88 -10.88 -15.24 -8.47
CA LEU A 88 -9.67 -15.14 -7.66
C LEU A 88 -9.70 -13.98 -6.67
N ILE A 89 -10.45 -12.90 -6.96
CA ILE A 89 -10.49 -11.72 -6.12
C ILE A 89 -11.88 -11.55 -5.52
N ILE A 90 -11.92 -11.49 -4.19
CA ILE A 90 -13.14 -11.31 -3.39
C ILE A 90 -13.12 -9.88 -2.85
N PRO A 91 -13.95 -8.96 -3.38
CA PRO A 91 -14.04 -7.60 -2.87
C PRO A 91 -14.83 -7.55 -1.56
N ILE A 92 -14.33 -6.79 -0.61
CA ILE A 92 -14.94 -6.60 0.69
C ILE A 92 -14.93 -5.10 1.02
N HIS A 93 -16.11 -4.55 1.27
CA HIS A 93 -16.25 -3.17 1.75
C HIS A 93 -16.31 -3.18 3.27
N GLY A 94 -15.28 -2.64 3.93
CA GLY A 94 -15.19 -2.68 5.38
C GLY A 94 -14.06 -1.82 5.96
N ASP A 95 -14.11 -1.63 7.27
CA ASP A 95 -13.11 -0.88 8.02
C ASP A 95 -11.95 -1.80 8.41
N ALA A 96 -10.71 -1.33 8.20
CA ALA A 96 -9.49 -2.01 8.66
C ALA A 96 -9.42 -2.23 10.17
N ASN A 97 -10.20 -1.47 10.95
CA ASN A 97 -10.33 -1.64 12.40
C ASN A 97 -11.34 -2.73 12.82
N ASP A 98 -12.20 -3.20 11.89
CA ASP A 98 -13.23 -4.21 12.18
C ASP A 98 -13.31 -5.23 11.04
N MET A 99 -12.26 -6.00 10.87
CA MET A 99 -12.13 -6.96 9.77
C MET A 99 -12.82 -8.28 10.10
N PRO A 100 -13.75 -8.78 9.24
CA PRO A 100 -14.57 -9.95 9.51
C PRO A 100 -13.87 -11.27 9.12
N TYR A 101 -12.62 -11.46 9.56
CA TYR A 101 -11.84 -12.65 9.22
C TYR A 101 -11.48 -13.47 10.45
N ALA A 102 -11.32 -14.77 10.23
CA ALA A 102 -10.82 -15.69 11.26
C ALA A 102 -9.32 -15.51 11.50
N ASP A 103 -8.88 -15.80 12.70
CA ASP A 103 -7.46 -15.86 13.04
C ASP A 103 -6.71 -16.87 12.14
N GLN A 104 -5.47 -16.54 11.80
CA GLN A 104 -4.58 -17.38 11.00
C GLN A 104 -5.18 -17.79 9.64
N TYR A 105 -5.95 -16.89 9.04
CA TYR A 105 -6.64 -17.19 7.79
C TYR A 105 -5.76 -16.90 6.56
N PHE A 106 -4.91 -15.87 6.60
CA PHE A 106 -4.11 -15.42 5.46
C PHE A 106 -2.69 -15.95 5.48
N ASP A 107 -2.20 -16.32 4.29
CA ASP A 107 -0.79 -16.65 4.06
C ASP A 107 0.07 -15.37 3.98
N ALA A 108 -0.52 -14.28 3.48
CA ALA A 108 0.11 -12.97 3.47
C ALA A 108 -0.92 -11.85 3.65
N VAL A 109 -0.48 -10.73 4.22
CA VAL A 109 -1.17 -9.45 4.18
C VAL A 109 -0.28 -8.47 3.43
N ILE A 110 -0.89 -7.73 2.50
CA ILE A 110 -0.26 -6.69 1.69
C ILE A 110 -1.08 -5.42 1.87
N SER A 111 -0.42 -4.29 2.08
CA SER A 111 -1.05 -2.97 2.13
C SER A 111 -0.15 -1.98 1.42
N VAL A 112 -0.70 -1.22 0.48
CA VAL A 112 0.01 -0.22 -0.31
C VAL A 112 -0.73 1.11 -0.22
N ASP A 113 -0.04 2.15 0.25
CA ASP A 113 -0.55 3.53 0.32
C ASP A 113 -1.88 3.62 1.08
N SER A 114 -1.93 2.97 2.27
CA SER A 114 -3.15 2.86 3.06
C SER A 114 -2.89 2.62 4.56
N TYR A 115 -1.87 1.84 4.92
CA TYR A 115 -1.61 1.43 6.30
C TYR A 115 -1.35 2.61 7.25
N GLU A 116 -0.84 3.72 6.76
CA GLU A 116 -0.59 4.97 7.49
C GLU A 116 -1.86 5.58 8.11
N TYR A 117 -3.04 5.30 7.55
CA TYR A 117 -4.31 5.84 8.09
C TYR A 117 -4.81 5.12 9.34
N PHE A 118 -4.35 3.90 9.61
CA PHE A 118 -4.86 3.09 10.74
C PHE A 118 -3.78 2.34 11.51
N GLY A 119 -2.57 2.23 10.98
CA GLY A 119 -1.47 1.43 11.54
C GLY A 119 -0.59 2.11 12.57
N GLU A 120 -0.80 3.38 12.90
CA GLU A 120 0.04 4.16 13.82
C GLU A 120 -0.16 3.78 15.30
N SER A 121 -1.27 3.14 15.64
CA SER A 121 -1.50 2.67 17.00
C SER A 121 -0.54 1.53 17.34
N GLU A 122 0.09 1.61 18.53
CA GLU A 122 0.99 0.57 19.02
C GLU A 122 0.33 -0.81 19.11
N SER A 123 -0.98 -0.86 19.35
CA SER A 123 -1.73 -2.11 19.48
C SER A 123 -2.24 -2.65 18.16
N TYR A 124 -2.32 -1.84 17.08
CA TYR A 124 -2.99 -2.25 15.84
C TYR A 124 -2.37 -3.52 15.25
N MET A 125 -1.05 -3.56 15.15
CA MET A 125 -0.35 -4.74 14.62
C MET A 125 -0.70 -6.00 15.43
N ASP A 126 -0.70 -5.91 16.76
CA ASP A 126 -0.92 -7.06 17.63
C ASP A 126 -2.38 -7.46 17.77
N GLU A 127 -3.29 -6.51 17.77
CA GLU A 127 -4.70 -6.77 18.04
C GLU A 127 -5.52 -7.00 16.79
N LYS A 128 -5.14 -6.37 15.67
CA LYS A 128 -5.94 -6.34 14.45
C LYS A 128 -5.31 -7.12 13.30
N LEU A 129 -4.01 -6.89 12.99
CA LEU A 129 -3.42 -7.42 11.76
C LEU A 129 -2.74 -8.77 11.95
N ALA A 130 -1.79 -8.87 12.88
CA ALA A 130 -1.02 -10.11 13.09
C ALA A 130 -1.85 -11.34 13.44
N PRO A 131 -2.99 -11.24 14.18
CA PRO A 131 -3.85 -12.41 14.42
C PRO A 131 -4.37 -13.06 13.14
N LEU A 132 -4.66 -12.27 12.11
CA LEU A 132 -5.22 -12.76 10.84
C LEU A 132 -4.23 -13.56 10.00
N VAL A 133 -2.93 -13.36 10.25
CA VAL A 133 -1.83 -13.97 9.49
C VAL A 133 -1.42 -15.30 10.12
N LYS A 134 -1.24 -16.32 9.28
CA LYS A 134 -0.74 -17.63 9.70
C LYS A 134 0.67 -17.51 10.27
N LYS A 135 1.02 -18.40 11.17
CA LYS A 135 2.41 -18.51 11.65
C LYS A 135 3.37 -18.73 10.47
N GLY A 136 4.43 -17.92 10.40
CA GLY A 136 5.36 -17.89 9.27
C GLY A 136 4.82 -17.18 8.02
N GLY A 137 3.63 -16.60 8.08
CA GLY A 137 3.04 -15.82 6.99
C GLY A 137 3.68 -14.43 6.84
N ILE A 138 3.47 -13.83 5.68
CA ILE A 138 4.11 -12.59 5.24
C ILE A 138 3.25 -11.39 5.60
N ILE A 139 3.89 -10.33 6.09
CA ILE A 139 3.30 -9.00 6.23
C ILE A 139 4.17 -8.04 5.41
N ALA A 140 3.60 -7.45 4.37
CA ALA A 140 4.29 -6.53 3.48
C ALA A 140 3.49 -5.23 3.32
N ILE A 141 4.08 -4.13 3.72
CA ILE A 141 3.43 -2.82 3.79
C ILE A 141 4.31 -1.81 3.05
N ALA A 142 3.70 -0.97 2.24
CA ALA A 142 4.35 0.20 1.64
C ALA A 142 3.49 1.44 1.95
N VAL A 143 4.09 2.43 2.57
CA VAL A 143 3.40 3.67 2.96
C VAL A 143 4.17 4.89 2.46
N PRO A 144 3.49 5.99 2.12
CA PRO A 144 4.15 7.26 1.91
C PRO A 144 4.84 7.70 3.21
N GLY A 145 5.95 8.40 3.08
CA GLY A 145 6.71 8.81 4.24
C GLY A 145 7.65 9.96 3.97
N VAL A 146 8.43 10.29 4.97
CA VAL A 146 9.44 11.33 4.93
C VAL A 146 10.83 10.76 5.26
N LYS A 147 11.88 11.33 4.65
CA LYS A 147 13.25 10.91 4.92
C LYS A 147 13.69 11.20 6.35
N LYS A 148 13.10 12.26 6.96
CA LYS A 148 13.32 12.66 8.35
C LYS A 148 12.01 13.22 8.91
N GLU A 149 11.72 12.91 10.18
CA GLU A 149 10.52 13.43 10.87
C GLU A 149 10.45 14.96 10.79
N LEU A 150 9.27 15.47 10.40
CA LEU A 150 9.05 16.91 10.20
C LEU A 150 8.78 17.67 11.50
N HIS A 151 8.40 16.99 12.58
CA HIS A 151 8.10 17.59 13.89
C HIS A 151 7.18 18.81 13.84
N GLY A 152 6.18 18.78 12.94
CA GLY A 152 5.22 19.86 12.75
C GLY A 152 5.74 21.08 11.97
N VAL A 153 6.98 21.03 11.47
CA VAL A 153 7.56 22.09 10.61
C VAL A 153 7.59 21.60 9.17
N LEU A 154 6.73 22.19 8.34
CA LEU A 154 6.62 21.81 6.94
C LEU A 154 7.64 22.63 6.10
N PRO A 155 8.49 21.96 5.28
CA PRO A 155 9.30 22.65 4.28
C PRO A 155 8.44 23.46 3.31
N LEU A 156 8.95 24.61 2.86
CA LEU A 156 8.21 25.54 2.00
C LEU A 156 7.67 24.84 0.74
N GLU A 157 8.48 23.99 0.12
CA GLU A 157 8.11 23.27 -1.10
C GLU A 157 6.90 22.36 -0.89
N MET A 158 6.80 21.72 0.29
CA MET A 158 5.67 20.86 0.64
C MET A 158 4.40 21.66 0.93
N SER A 159 4.54 22.88 1.47
CA SER A 159 3.40 23.73 1.83
C SER A 159 2.63 24.30 0.63
N TYR A 160 3.12 24.12 -0.60
CA TYR A 160 2.37 24.49 -1.80
C TYR A 160 1.18 23.58 -2.08
N SER A 161 1.16 22.36 -1.53
CA SER A 161 0.08 21.41 -1.74
C SER A 161 -0.50 20.85 -0.45
N TRP A 162 0.29 20.79 0.62
CA TRP A 162 -0.10 20.09 1.85
C TRP A 162 0.03 20.96 3.09
N THR A 163 -0.76 20.65 4.10
CA THR A 163 -0.63 21.15 5.47
C THR A 163 0.17 20.17 6.33
N ALA A 164 0.57 20.59 7.53
CA ALA A 164 1.20 19.68 8.49
C ALA A 164 0.25 18.58 8.97
N GLU A 165 -1.06 18.82 8.92
CA GLU A 165 -2.10 17.82 9.25
C GLU A 165 -2.21 16.75 8.17
N ASP A 166 -2.19 17.15 6.88
CA ASP A 166 -2.24 16.21 5.74
C ASP A 166 -1.05 15.22 5.76
N LEU A 167 0.11 15.67 6.21
CA LEU A 167 1.33 14.87 6.30
C LEU A 167 1.58 14.30 7.71
N GLY A 168 0.59 14.38 8.59
CA GLY A 168 0.70 13.92 9.97
C GLY A 168 0.99 12.43 10.10
N THR A 169 0.57 11.63 9.12
CA THR A 169 0.78 10.17 9.05
C THR A 169 2.02 9.75 8.24
N PHE A 170 2.77 10.72 7.68
CA PHE A 170 3.97 10.44 6.89
C PHE A 170 5.19 10.35 7.80
N HIS A 171 5.64 9.15 8.06
CA HIS A 171 6.74 8.88 8.97
C HIS A 171 7.97 8.30 8.26
N SER A 172 9.12 8.43 8.92
CA SER A 172 10.39 7.88 8.44
C SER A 172 10.50 6.36 8.67
N CYS A 173 11.46 5.74 7.98
CA CYS A 173 11.79 4.33 8.23
C CYS A 173 12.10 4.04 9.71
N ASP A 174 12.79 4.95 10.39
CA ASP A 174 13.17 4.76 11.81
C ASP A 174 11.95 4.82 12.73
N TRP A 175 10.99 5.69 12.42
CA TRP A 175 9.75 5.79 13.17
C TRP A 175 8.93 4.49 13.06
N TRP A 176 8.70 4.01 11.83
CA TRP A 176 7.98 2.76 11.60
C TRP A 176 8.69 1.55 12.23
N ARG A 177 10.02 1.48 12.10
CA ARG A 177 10.80 0.42 12.75
C ARG A 177 10.63 0.45 14.25
N LYS A 178 10.71 1.63 14.88
CA LYS A 178 10.54 1.80 16.33
C LYS A 178 9.14 1.39 16.79
N LEU A 179 8.09 1.79 16.05
CA LEU A 179 6.72 1.42 16.37
C LEU A 179 6.53 -0.10 16.31
N LEU A 180 6.86 -0.70 15.18
CA LEU A 180 6.60 -2.12 14.92
C LEU A 180 7.50 -3.06 15.72
N SER A 181 8.70 -2.61 16.14
CA SER A 181 9.58 -3.40 17.02
C SER A 181 9.00 -3.66 18.41
N LYS A 182 7.94 -2.95 18.80
CA LYS A 182 7.22 -3.20 20.05
C LYS A 182 6.34 -4.44 19.99
N SER A 183 5.99 -4.89 18.80
CA SER A 183 5.14 -6.07 18.60
C SER A 183 5.91 -7.37 18.90
N PRO A 184 5.45 -8.20 19.85
CA PRO A 184 6.02 -9.52 20.08
C PRO A 184 5.54 -10.54 19.03
N LYS A 185 4.52 -10.22 18.21
CA LYS A 185 3.85 -11.15 17.29
C LYS A 185 4.49 -11.22 15.92
N ILE A 186 5.36 -10.29 15.58
CA ILE A 186 6.03 -10.24 14.28
C ILE A 186 7.55 -10.25 14.44
N GLU A 187 8.23 -10.61 13.37
CA GLU A 187 9.66 -10.44 13.19
C GLU A 187 9.89 -9.51 12.00
N ILE A 188 10.47 -8.34 12.25
CA ILE A 188 10.77 -7.37 11.19
C ILE A 188 11.98 -7.88 10.41
N GLU A 189 11.81 -8.12 9.13
CA GLU A 189 12.87 -8.52 8.21
C GLU A 189 13.57 -7.27 7.64
N SER A 190 12.78 -6.29 7.20
CA SER A 190 13.31 -5.03 6.70
C SER A 190 12.34 -3.86 6.88
N VAL A 191 12.90 -2.66 7.06
CA VAL A 191 12.21 -1.38 6.89
C VAL A 191 13.16 -0.49 6.11
N SER A 192 12.79 -0.08 4.91
CA SER A 192 13.70 0.65 4.00
C SER A 192 12.93 1.60 3.08
N GLU A 193 13.64 2.60 2.56
CA GLU A 193 13.12 3.44 1.48
C GLU A 193 13.04 2.65 0.18
N MET A 194 11.96 2.84 -0.58
CA MET A 194 11.82 2.25 -1.90
C MET A 194 12.59 3.03 -2.95
N GLN A 195 13.08 2.33 -3.97
CA GLN A 195 13.95 2.91 -5.00
C GLN A 195 13.17 3.62 -6.12
N GLY A 196 11.90 3.31 -6.27
CA GLY A 196 11.07 3.79 -7.37
C GLY A 196 10.24 5.02 -7.05
N PHE A 197 10.57 5.77 -6.01
CA PHE A 197 9.79 6.91 -5.56
C PHE A 197 9.43 7.88 -6.71
N ASP A 198 10.41 8.30 -7.49
CA ASP A 198 10.19 9.24 -8.60
C ASP A 198 9.26 8.65 -9.66
N GLU A 199 9.47 7.39 -10.06
CA GLU A 199 8.64 6.72 -11.07
C GLU A 199 7.20 6.46 -10.60
N PHE A 200 6.98 6.32 -9.27
CA PHE A 200 5.63 6.16 -8.72
C PHE A 200 4.87 7.48 -8.80
N TRP A 201 5.53 8.57 -8.41
CA TRP A 201 4.98 9.92 -8.43
C TRP A 201 4.81 10.46 -9.84
N ASP A 202 5.78 10.22 -10.76
CA ASP A 202 5.68 10.65 -12.15
C ASP A 202 4.38 10.15 -12.83
N ASP A 203 3.98 8.90 -12.57
CA ASP A 203 2.74 8.36 -13.11
C ASP A 203 1.51 9.00 -12.44
N TRP A 204 1.54 9.19 -11.12
CA TRP A 204 0.44 9.82 -10.39
C TRP A 204 0.16 11.24 -10.85
N LEU A 205 1.21 12.02 -11.02
CA LEU A 205 1.09 13.42 -11.45
C LEU A 205 0.58 13.57 -12.89
N LEU A 206 0.50 12.48 -13.68
CA LEU A 206 -0.16 12.47 -14.98
C LEU A 206 -1.68 12.30 -14.89
N CYS A 207 -2.20 11.86 -13.75
CA CYS A 207 -3.64 11.63 -13.59
C CYS A 207 -4.42 12.96 -13.56
N ASP A 208 -5.64 12.96 -14.11
CA ASP A 208 -6.57 14.09 -14.02
C ASP A 208 -7.44 14.05 -12.74
N ASN A 209 -7.05 13.24 -11.78
CA ASN A 209 -7.66 13.17 -10.46
C ASN A 209 -7.38 14.47 -9.69
N GLU A 210 -8.38 14.97 -8.95
CA GLU A 210 -8.27 16.24 -8.21
C GLU A 210 -7.12 16.26 -7.19
N TYR A 211 -6.84 15.13 -6.53
CA TYR A 211 -5.73 15.01 -5.59
C TYR A 211 -4.39 15.04 -6.32
N ALA A 212 -4.25 14.33 -7.45
CA ALA A 212 -3.04 14.40 -8.26
C ALA A 212 -2.75 15.82 -8.76
N VAL A 213 -3.81 16.53 -9.17
CA VAL A 213 -3.71 17.93 -9.60
C VAL A 213 -3.27 18.83 -8.44
N SER A 214 -3.79 18.62 -7.23
CA SER A 214 -3.43 19.39 -6.03
C SER A 214 -2.01 19.12 -5.55
N ASP A 215 -1.44 17.95 -5.84
CA ASP A 215 -0.09 17.57 -5.44
C ASP A 215 1.01 18.17 -6.34
N ARG A 216 0.66 18.51 -7.58
CA ARG A 216 1.63 19.03 -8.58
C ARG A 216 2.45 20.22 -8.11
N PRO A 217 1.89 21.28 -7.50
CA PRO A 217 2.67 22.45 -7.10
C PRO A 217 3.81 22.13 -6.12
N ALA A 218 3.57 21.26 -5.13
CA ALA A 218 4.60 20.87 -4.19
C ALA A 218 5.69 20.01 -4.87
N MET A 219 5.30 19.07 -5.71
CA MET A 219 6.25 18.19 -6.40
C MET A 219 7.08 18.95 -7.42
N GLU A 220 6.50 19.89 -8.18
CA GLU A 220 7.21 20.79 -9.08
C GLU A 220 8.19 21.71 -8.34
N ALA A 221 7.86 22.11 -7.11
CA ALA A 221 8.75 22.87 -6.23
C ALA A 221 9.89 22.04 -5.64
N GLY A 222 9.88 20.73 -5.82
CA GLY A 222 10.93 19.81 -5.35
C GLY A 222 10.66 19.20 -3.97
N ALA A 223 9.40 19.08 -3.55
CA ALA A 223 9.01 18.45 -2.29
C ALA A 223 9.52 17.00 -2.16
N GLY A 224 9.64 16.27 -3.28
CA GLY A 224 10.12 14.89 -3.32
C GLY A 224 11.49 14.67 -2.67
N LYS A 225 12.32 15.74 -2.55
CA LYS A 225 13.61 15.61 -1.84
C LYS A 225 13.47 15.30 -0.34
N TYR A 226 12.32 15.60 0.26
CA TYR A 226 12.02 15.32 1.67
C TYR A 226 11.25 14.03 1.88
N MET A 227 10.66 13.48 0.82
CA MET A 227 9.73 12.36 0.84
C MET A 227 10.39 11.04 0.44
N ASN A 228 9.74 9.95 0.79
CA ASN A 228 10.04 8.60 0.33
C ASN A 228 8.75 7.75 0.31
N PHE A 229 8.87 6.50 -0.17
CA PHE A 229 7.98 5.40 0.21
C PHE A 229 8.74 4.48 1.14
N VAL A 230 8.14 4.15 2.28
CA VAL A 230 8.70 3.22 3.27
C VAL A 230 8.13 1.84 3.01
N GLN A 231 9.02 0.89 2.69
CA GLN A 231 8.69 -0.53 2.61
C GLN A 231 8.97 -1.20 3.95
N ILE A 232 8.02 -1.99 4.43
CA ILE A 232 8.09 -2.78 5.67
C ILE A 232 7.81 -4.22 5.31
N ILE A 233 8.76 -5.12 5.58
CA ILE A 233 8.58 -6.57 5.43
C ILE A 233 8.77 -7.21 6.79
N ALA A 234 7.81 -8.04 7.18
CA ALA A 234 7.83 -8.78 8.43
C ALA A 234 7.23 -10.17 8.28
N GLY A 235 7.67 -11.10 9.11
CA GLY A 235 7.09 -12.44 9.26
C GLY A 235 6.24 -12.53 10.52
N LYS A 236 5.13 -13.27 10.47
CA LYS A 236 4.32 -13.61 11.64
C LYS A 236 5.00 -14.72 12.45
N LYS A 237 5.28 -14.49 13.73
CA LYS A 237 5.82 -15.50 14.68
C LYS A 237 4.83 -16.58 15.07
#